data_73b6f87d88d31c224dcfa3d47eadda94
#
_entry.id   73b6f87d88d31c224dcfa3d47eadda94
#
_cell.length_a   1.000
_cell.length_b   1.000
_cell.length_c   1.000
_cell.angle_alpha   90.00
_cell.angle_beta   90.00
_cell.angle_gamma   90.00
#
_symmetry.space_group_name_H-M   'P 1'
#
loop_
_entity.id
_entity.type
_entity.pdbx_description
1 polymer ?
#
loop_
_entity_poly.entity_id
_entity_poly.type
_entity_poly.pdbx_seq_one_letter_code
_entity_poly.pdbx_strand_id
1 'polypeptide(L)'
;MSLLAKLEEEDRLIRPIIAEALPQVDCFIQIMQEEFAKKWAALQAELKQAGFDLGYITGSELDRSDGGWIAGIYYPQIERYGVFIGQEEVPVVVAGSEGGHVVEEMVELSGAKVALFRPFQISDEEYLGVDWKDLDTILSEVSPRKKPRKVAVLSPADVIPHSQIQLLVDKFGAENVRIVPELLQLLKYDKTDRELLIMKHANIIADAAMRGMLAVLKPGATELQVAAVGDRIMKYLGASRTGFVTIVTSGDRNYTIIGSASHKVIQDGEMVALGVSPTFNGYHGIIRRTVKVGSQPYNNDQKVLMEAVEGLYKVIMEATIEAAKESLPSNTIDRAGREYLRKIRIKTLDGGEVGADELPPYTFIHNTGTSECQEGYGAVTPHTERLLGKKVALMIDVALKGFRQRGKPLLDGILYAVIEDAFWVRDGEVGVYNKLPLNVQHLVGNNDPLGDCINPYYKEFRP
;
A
#
# COMPACT_ATOMS: atom_id res chain seq x y z
N MET A 1 26.52 14.96 -22.32
CA MET A 1 27.11 14.17 -21.21
C MET A 1 27.05 12.71 -21.59
N SER A 2 28.11 11.92 -21.38
CA SER A 2 28.07 10.47 -21.61
C SER A 2 27.14 9.79 -20.60
N LEU A 3 26.65 8.57 -20.90
CA LEU A 3 25.83 7.80 -19.96
C LEU A 3 26.56 7.57 -18.63
N LEU A 4 27.86 7.24 -18.69
CA LEU A 4 28.69 7.04 -17.49
C LEU A 4 28.70 8.30 -16.60
N ALA A 5 28.93 9.48 -17.19
CA ALA A 5 28.93 10.74 -16.44
C ALA A 5 27.56 11.07 -15.81
N LYS A 6 26.45 10.64 -16.46
CA LYS A 6 25.11 10.77 -15.85
C LYS A 6 24.96 9.86 -14.63
N LEU A 7 25.37 8.61 -14.71
CA LEU A 7 25.31 7.66 -13.60
C LEU A 7 26.19 8.10 -12.42
N GLU A 8 27.39 8.66 -12.69
CA GLU A 8 28.27 9.20 -11.65
C GLU A 8 27.65 10.42 -10.94
N GLU A 9 26.95 11.28 -11.70
CA GLU A 9 26.20 12.42 -11.13
C GLU A 9 25.04 11.93 -10.26
N GLU A 10 24.25 10.98 -10.73
CA GLU A 10 23.15 10.36 -9.97
C GLU A 10 23.68 9.72 -8.67
N ASP A 11 24.76 8.93 -8.74
CA ASP A 11 25.40 8.33 -7.57
C ASP A 11 25.82 9.36 -6.53
N ARG A 12 26.40 10.48 -6.97
CA ARG A 12 26.80 11.57 -6.08
C ARG A 12 25.61 12.19 -5.35
N LEU A 13 24.45 12.29 -6.01
CA LEU A 13 23.24 12.85 -5.43
C LEU A 13 22.59 11.90 -4.42
N ILE A 14 22.54 10.60 -4.71
CA ILE A 14 21.77 9.65 -3.89
C ILE A 14 22.56 9.05 -2.72
N ARG A 15 23.90 8.95 -2.80
CA ARG A 15 24.72 8.37 -1.72
C ARG A 15 24.51 9.00 -0.34
N PRO A 16 24.50 10.33 -0.19
CA PRO A 16 24.24 10.95 1.11
C PRO A 16 22.85 10.61 1.66
N ILE A 17 21.83 10.52 0.81
CA ILE A 17 20.47 10.17 1.18
C ILE A 17 20.40 8.74 1.73
N ILE A 18 21.03 7.79 1.03
CA ILE A 18 21.11 6.39 1.49
C ILE A 18 21.89 6.31 2.81
N ALA A 19 23.03 6.99 2.91
CA ALA A 19 23.85 6.99 4.11
C ALA A 19 23.14 7.55 5.35
N GLU A 20 22.25 8.54 5.16
CA GLU A 20 21.41 9.11 6.21
C GLU A 20 20.29 8.15 6.64
N ALA A 21 19.66 7.45 5.68
CA ALA A 21 18.52 6.57 5.95
C ALA A 21 18.94 5.21 6.50
N LEU A 22 20.05 4.62 6.01
CA LEU A 22 20.46 3.26 6.32
C LEU A 22 20.52 2.94 7.83
N PRO A 23 21.12 3.77 8.70
CA PRO A 23 21.17 3.48 10.14
C PRO A 23 19.82 3.61 10.84
N GLN A 24 18.78 4.12 10.17
CA GLN A 24 17.45 4.27 10.71
C GLN A 24 16.54 3.07 10.37
N VAL A 25 16.98 2.18 9.47
CA VAL A 25 16.22 1.00 9.04
C VAL A 25 16.78 -0.25 9.73
N ASP A 26 15.95 -0.88 10.57
CA ASP A 26 16.26 -2.21 11.12
C ASP A 26 15.78 -3.29 10.14
N CYS A 27 16.71 -3.80 9.32
CA CYS A 27 16.40 -4.84 8.32
C CYS A 27 16.00 -6.20 8.92
N PHE A 28 16.20 -6.40 10.22
CA PHE A 28 15.90 -7.67 10.90
C PHE A 28 14.57 -7.66 11.65
N ILE A 29 13.89 -6.51 11.71
CA ILE A 29 12.56 -6.44 12.32
C ILE A 29 11.55 -7.23 11.49
N GLN A 30 10.83 -8.13 12.13
CA GLN A 30 9.81 -8.98 11.49
C GLN A 30 8.73 -9.36 12.50
N ILE A 31 7.59 -9.83 12.01
CA ILE A 31 6.54 -10.40 12.86
C ILE A 31 7.08 -11.66 13.51
N MET A 32 6.87 -11.83 14.81
CA MET A 32 7.34 -13.00 15.54
C MET A 32 6.33 -14.14 15.46
N GLN A 33 6.81 -15.38 15.65
CA GLN A 33 5.96 -16.57 15.59
C GLN A 33 4.78 -16.51 16.58
N GLU A 34 5.00 -15.95 17.77
CA GLU A 34 3.93 -15.80 18.78
C GLU A 34 2.83 -14.80 18.34
N GLU A 35 3.16 -13.85 17.49
CA GLU A 35 2.17 -12.91 16.93
C GLU A 35 1.32 -13.59 15.85
N PHE A 36 1.92 -14.46 15.03
CA PHE A 36 1.13 -15.31 14.11
C PHE A 36 0.19 -16.23 14.87
N ALA A 37 0.64 -16.86 15.95
CA ALA A 37 -0.22 -17.69 16.80
C ALA A 37 -1.43 -16.91 17.37
N LYS A 38 -1.23 -15.64 17.76
CA LYS A 38 -2.33 -14.75 18.19
C LYS A 38 -3.28 -14.41 17.04
N LYS A 39 -2.77 -14.14 15.83
CA LYS A 39 -3.57 -13.91 14.63
C LYS A 39 -4.41 -15.14 14.27
N TRP A 40 -3.82 -16.34 14.35
CA TRP A 40 -4.54 -17.59 14.14
C TRP A 40 -5.66 -17.78 15.17
N ALA A 41 -5.36 -17.60 16.45
CA ALA A 41 -6.34 -17.75 17.52
C ALA A 41 -7.52 -16.77 17.36
N ALA A 42 -7.24 -15.53 16.96
CA ALA A 42 -8.27 -14.52 16.67
C ALA A 42 -9.17 -14.96 15.50
N LEU A 43 -8.59 -15.37 14.37
CA LEU A 43 -9.36 -15.82 13.20
C LEU A 43 -10.15 -17.11 13.49
N GLN A 44 -9.57 -18.04 14.22
CA GLN A 44 -10.24 -19.28 14.67
C GLN A 44 -11.45 -18.98 15.55
N ALA A 45 -11.36 -17.97 16.42
CA ALA A 45 -12.50 -17.53 17.24
C ALA A 45 -13.61 -16.92 16.37
N GLU A 46 -13.26 -16.08 15.39
CA GLU A 46 -14.22 -15.50 14.44
C GLU A 46 -14.92 -16.59 13.60
N LEU A 47 -14.16 -17.56 13.06
CA LEU A 47 -14.73 -18.69 12.31
C LEU A 47 -15.73 -19.47 13.15
N LYS A 48 -15.37 -19.76 14.40
CA LYS A 48 -16.24 -20.48 15.35
C LYS A 48 -17.51 -19.69 15.67
N GLN A 49 -17.38 -18.41 15.94
CA GLN A 49 -18.51 -17.52 16.23
C GLN A 49 -19.45 -17.38 15.04
N ALA A 50 -18.89 -17.28 13.82
CA ALA A 50 -19.66 -17.19 12.57
C ALA A 50 -20.22 -18.54 12.09
N GLY A 51 -19.89 -19.64 12.78
CA GLY A 51 -20.42 -20.99 12.50
C GLY A 51 -19.76 -21.68 11.30
N PHE A 52 -18.49 -21.35 10.99
CA PHE A 52 -17.68 -22.04 10.00
C PHE A 52 -16.69 -23.01 10.66
N ASP A 53 -16.50 -24.16 10.03
CA ASP A 53 -15.54 -25.16 10.48
C ASP A 53 -14.13 -24.90 9.93
N LEU A 54 -14.04 -24.22 8.79
CA LEU A 54 -12.81 -24.02 8.01
C LEU A 54 -12.79 -22.63 7.39
N GLY A 55 -11.63 -21.97 7.42
CA GLY A 55 -11.30 -20.80 6.65
C GLY A 55 -10.41 -21.16 5.45
N TYR A 56 -10.60 -20.51 4.33
CA TYR A 56 -9.78 -20.62 3.15
C TYR A 56 -9.34 -19.25 2.64
N ILE A 57 -8.07 -19.10 2.36
CA ILE A 57 -7.43 -17.89 1.84
C ILE A 57 -6.70 -18.25 0.55
N THR A 58 -6.76 -17.40 -0.46
CA THR A 58 -5.94 -17.49 -1.68
C THR A 58 -4.83 -16.46 -1.66
N GLY A 59 -3.74 -16.73 -2.39
CA GLY A 59 -2.71 -15.75 -2.63
C GLY A 59 -1.93 -16.02 -3.90
N SER A 60 -1.24 -14.99 -4.34
CA SER A 60 -0.38 -15.02 -5.54
C SER A 60 0.69 -13.95 -5.42
N GLU A 61 1.52 -13.85 -6.45
CA GLU A 61 2.50 -12.76 -6.54
C GLU A 61 1.86 -11.36 -6.51
N LEU A 62 0.64 -11.21 -7.03
CA LEU A 62 -0.09 -9.95 -7.04
C LEU A 62 -0.95 -9.77 -5.78
N ASP A 63 -1.63 -10.84 -5.33
CA ASP A 63 -2.57 -10.84 -4.21
C ASP A 63 -1.95 -11.56 -3.00
N ARG A 64 -1.06 -10.89 -2.29
CA ARG A 64 -0.27 -11.49 -1.19
C ARG A 64 -0.70 -11.04 0.20
N SER A 65 -1.59 -10.07 0.30
CA SER A 65 -1.95 -9.42 1.56
C SER A 65 -2.45 -10.40 2.62
N ASP A 66 -3.42 -11.22 2.26
CA ASP A 66 -4.08 -12.15 3.20
C ASP A 66 -3.12 -13.26 3.65
N GLY A 67 -2.39 -13.87 2.71
CA GLY A 67 -1.39 -14.90 3.01
C GLY A 67 -0.19 -14.34 3.77
N GLY A 68 0.22 -13.12 3.48
CA GLY A 68 1.26 -12.42 4.23
C GLY A 68 0.85 -12.21 5.69
N TRP A 69 -0.38 -11.74 5.92
CA TRP A 69 -0.87 -11.49 7.27
C TRP A 69 -1.02 -12.78 8.10
N ILE A 70 -1.52 -13.87 7.50
CA ILE A 70 -1.83 -15.11 8.21
C ILE A 70 -0.67 -16.09 8.31
N ALA A 71 0.24 -16.12 7.33
CA ALA A 71 1.29 -17.14 7.24
C ALA A 71 2.69 -16.60 6.94
N GLY A 72 2.88 -15.29 6.83
CA GLY A 72 4.19 -14.68 6.53
C GLY A 72 4.60 -14.79 5.07
N ILE A 73 3.68 -15.09 4.16
CA ILE A 73 3.99 -15.28 2.72
C ILE A 73 4.06 -13.91 2.04
N TYR A 74 5.21 -13.25 2.12
CA TYR A 74 5.37 -11.86 1.67
C TYR A 74 5.86 -11.71 0.23
N TYR A 75 6.54 -12.71 -0.34
CA TYR A 75 7.11 -12.67 -1.69
C TYR A 75 6.92 -13.97 -2.48
N PRO A 76 5.68 -14.49 -2.58
CA PRO A 76 5.42 -15.66 -3.42
C PRO A 76 5.78 -15.34 -4.86
N GLN A 77 6.17 -16.37 -5.61
CA GLN A 77 6.57 -16.24 -7.01
C GLN A 77 5.89 -17.31 -7.86
N ILE A 78 5.55 -16.94 -9.08
CA ILE A 78 5.07 -17.80 -10.16
C ILE A 78 3.75 -18.47 -9.82
N GLU A 79 3.74 -19.47 -8.92
CA GLU A 79 2.57 -20.24 -8.57
C GLU A 79 1.69 -19.52 -7.55
N ARG A 80 0.40 -19.78 -7.63
CA ARG A 80 -0.54 -19.40 -6.58
C ARG A 80 -0.43 -20.35 -5.40
N TYR A 81 -0.89 -19.89 -4.26
CA TYR A 81 -1.00 -20.72 -3.06
C TYR A 81 -2.38 -20.55 -2.42
N GLY A 82 -2.75 -21.48 -1.56
CA GLY A 82 -3.90 -21.37 -0.69
C GLY A 82 -3.51 -21.59 0.76
N VAL A 83 -4.32 -21.11 1.70
CA VAL A 83 -4.15 -21.38 3.13
C VAL A 83 -5.43 -21.93 3.69
N PHE A 84 -5.38 -23.13 4.26
CA PHE A 84 -6.46 -23.71 5.04
C PHE A 84 -6.20 -23.47 6.53
N ILE A 85 -7.22 -23.01 7.25
CA ILE A 85 -7.18 -22.81 8.70
C ILE A 85 -8.44 -23.42 9.33
N GLY A 86 -8.27 -24.36 10.24
CA GLY A 86 -9.35 -24.92 11.04
C GLY A 86 -9.62 -24.08 12.29
N GLN A 87 -10.41 -24.63 13.23
CA GLN A 87 -10.78 -23.92 14.46
C GLN A 87 -9.75 -24.04 15.60
N GLU A 88 -8.74 -24.90 15.50
CA GLU A 88 -7.84 -25.22 16.62
C GLU A 88 -6.36 -25.41 16.22
N GLU A 89 -6.09 -25.93 15.02
CA GLU A 89 -4.73 -26.30 14.61
C GLU A 89 -4.02 -25.17 13.85
N VAL A 90 -2.70 -25.33 13.65
CA VAL A 90 -1.92 -24.39 12.82
C VAL A 90 -2.41 -24.44 11.37
N PRO A 91 -2.35 -23.32 10.62
CA PRO A 91 -2.72 -23.32 9.21
C PRO A 91 -1.84 -24.24 8.36
N VAL A 92 -2.42 -24.78 7.30
CA VAL A 92 -1.70 -25.49 6.25
C VAL A 92 -1.74 -24.67 4.97
N VAL A 93 -0.58 -24.30 4.47
CA VAL A 93 -0.39 -23.65 3.17
C VAL A 93 -0.30 -24.72 2.12
N VAL A 94 -1.07 -24.59 1.05
CA VAL A 94 -1.03 -25.46 -0.12
C VAL A 94 -0.46 -24.71 -1.31
N ALA A 95 0.51 -25.33 -2.00
CA ALA A 95 1.20 -24.75 -3.14
C ALA A 95 1.52 -25.81 -4.18
N GLY A 96 1.89 -25.40 -5.38
CA GLY A 96 2.47 -26.26 -6.39
C GLY A 96 3.91 -26.67 -6.04
N SER A 97 4.58 -27.37 -6.94
CA SER A 97 5.92 -27.89 -6.64
C SER A 97 6.99 -26.80 -6.61
N GLU A 98 6.95 -25.85 -7.54
CA GLU A 98 7.95 -24.77 -7.58
C GLU A 98 7.66 -23.68 -6.54
N GLY A 99 6.44 -23.18 -6.48
CA GLY A 99 6.00 -22.22 -5.48
C GLY A 99 6.09 -22.75 -4.06
N GLY A 100 5.96 -24.07 -3.88
CA GLY A 100 6.11 -24.77 -2.61
C GLY A 100 7.45 -24.51 -1.94
N HIS A 101 8.57 -24.57 -2.65
CA HIS A 101 9.90 -24.28 -2.09
C HIS A 101 10.01 -22.85 -1.58
N VAL A 102 9.44 -21.88 -2.31
CA VAL A 102 9.42 -20.48 -1.90
C VAL A 102 8.53 -20.28 -0.67
N VAL A 103 7.39 -20.98 -0.63
CA VAL A 103 6.47 -20.93 0.51
C VAL A 103 7.07 -21.59 1.74
N GLU A 104 7.76 -22.74 1.60
CA GLU A 104 8.45 -23.43 2.71
C GLU A 104 9.44 -22.51 3.43
N GLU A 105 10.27 -21.76 2.68
CA GLU A 105 11.18 -20.76 3.25
C GLU A 105 10.42 -19.68 4.03
N MET A 106 9.34 -19.14 3.46
CA MET A 106 8.63 -18.02 4.07
C MET A 106 7.85 -18.40 5.34
N VAL A 107 7.23 -19.60 5.37
CA VAL A 107 6.45 -20.04 6.52
C VAL A 107 7.30 -20.42 7.74
N GLU A 108 8.62 -20.56 7.61
CA GLU A 108 9.52 -20.71 8.76
C GLU A 108 9.29 -19.58 9.78
N LEU A 109 9.00 -18.39 9.30
CA LEU A 109 8.70 -17.24 10.14
C LEU A 109 7.44 -17.44 11.01
N SER A 110 6.39 -18.01 10.47
CA SER A 110 5.11 -18.18 11.15
C SER A 110 4.99 -19.54 11.85
N GLY A 111 5.66 -20.57 11.34
CA GLY A 111 5.48 -21.95 11.77
C GLY A 111 4.23 -22.62 11.17
N ALA A 112 3.65 -22.06 10.13
CA ALA A 112 2.58 -22.74 9.37
C ALA A 112 3.14 -23.98 8.65
N LYS A 113 2.29 -24.99 8.42
CA LYS A 113 2.68 -26.17 7.66
C LYS A 113 2.56 -25.93 6.17
N VAL A 114 3.30 -26.69 5.36
CA VAL A 114 3.20 -26.69 3.89
C VAL A 114 2.81 -28.07 3.40
N ALA A 115 1.92 -28.11 2.40
CA ALA A 115 1.56 -29.31 1.67
C ALA A 115 1.61 -29.06 0.18
N LEU A 116 2.32 -29.89 -0.56
CA LEU A 116 2.33 -29.82 -2.02
C LEU A 116 1.01 -30.38 -2.54
N PHE A 117 0.27 -29.56 -3.29
CA PHE A 117 -1.08 -29.86 -3.74
C PHE A 117 -1.21 -29.63 -5.25
N ARG A 118 -1.35 -30.69 -6.01
CA ARG A 118 -1.30 -30.68 -7.48
C ARG A 118 -2.21 -29.62 -8.16
N PRO A 119 -3.42 -29.27 -7.69
CA PRO A 119 -4.24 -28.22 -8.28
C PRO A 119 -3.61 -26.81 -8.31
N PHE A 120 -2.52 -26.58 -7.58
CA PHE A 120 -1.79 -25.30 -7.53
C PHE A 120 -0.53 -25.29 -8.42
N GLN A 121 -0.19 -26.43 -9.00
CA GLN A 121 0.91 -26.54 -9.97
C GLN A 121 0.59 -25.75 -11.25
N ILE A 122 1.64 -25.25 -11.92
CA ILE A 122 1.53 -24.72 -13.29
C ILE A 122 0.94 -25.81 -14.21
N SER A 123 -0.13 -25.47 -14.92
CA SER A 123 -1.03 -26.45 -15.54
C SER A 123 -0.45 -27.23 -16.73
N ASP A 124 0.60 -26.72 -17.37
CA ASP A 124 1.24 -27.28 -18.57
C ASP A 124 2.60 -27.95 -18.27
N GLU A 125 2.95 -28.08 -16.99
CA GLU A 125 4.19 -28.73 -16.56
C GLU A 125 3.94 -30.02 -15.78
N GLU A 126 4.88 -30.97 -15.88
CA GLU A 126 4.87 -32.19 -15.10
C GLU A 126 6.11 -32.29 -14.21
N TYR A 127 5.88 -32.52 -12.91
CA TYR A 127 6.93 -32.71 -11.92
C TYR A 127 6.94 -34.15 -11.44
N LEU A 128 8.01 -34.87 -11.75
CA LEU A 128 8.19 -36.29 -11.37
C LEU A 128 8.72 -36.40 -9.94
N GLY A 129 8.21 -37.39 -9.20
CA GLY A 129 8.71 -37.73 -7.85
C GLY A 129 8.24 -36.81 -6.73
N VAL A 130 7.25 -35.96 -6.99
CA VAL A 130 6.67 -35.08 -5.96
C VAL A 130 5.69 -35.85 -5.08
N ASP A 131 5.80 -35.68 -3.76
CA ASP A 131 4.87 -36.25 -2.77
C ASP A 131 3.61 -35.36 -2.65
N TRP A 132 2.71 -35.49 -3.64
CA TRP A 132 1.46 -34.76 -3.66
C TRP A 132 0.51 -35.21 -2.56
N LYS A 133 0.02 -34.28 -1.75
CA LYS A 133 -1.06 -34.54 -0.78
C LYS A 133 -2.42 -34.41 -1.47
N ASP A 134 -3.37 -35.25 -1.05
CA ASP A 134 -4.78 -35.06 -1.39
C ASP A 134 -5.47 -34.10 -0.42
N LEU A 135 -6.64 -33.60 -0.82
CA LEU A 135 -7.39 -32.65 -0.03
C LEU A 135 -7.86 -33.23 1.31
N ASP A 136 -8.19 -34.52 1.39
CA ASP A 136 -8.63 -35.16 2.63
C ASP A 136 -7.50 -35.24 3.66
N THR A 137 -6.29 -35.53 3.22
CA THR A 137 -5.07 -35.48 4.05
C THR A 137 -4.85 -34.06 4.60
N ILE A 138 -4.90 -33.05 3.75
CA ILE A 138 -4.74 -31.63 4.16
C ILE A 138 -5.82 -31.24 5.18
N LEU A 139 -7.08 -31.58 4.91
CA LEU A 139 -8.19 -31.29 5.82
C LEU A 139 -8.08 -32.01 7.15
N SER A 140 -7.50 -33.22 7.18
CA SER A 140 -7.25 -33.92 8.44
C SER A 140 -6.18 -33.27 9.30
N GLU A 141 -5.24 -32.55 8.70
CA GLU A 141 -4.20 -31.81 9.43
C GLU A 141 -4.73 -30.52 10.06
N VAL A 142 -5.62 -29.79 9.38
CA VAL A 142 -6.20 -28.53 9.92
C VAL A 142 -7.42 -28.78 10.83
N SER A 143 -8.02 -29.96 10.79
CA SER A 143 -9.20 -30.32 11.58
C SER A 143 -9.21 -31.81 11.94
N PRO A 144 -8.27 -32.27 12.80
CA PRO A 144 -8.09 -33.69 13.09
C PRO A 144 -9.24 -34.31 13.88
N ARG A 145 -9.95 -33.50 14.67
CA ARG A 145 -11.02 -34.00 15.57
C ARG A 145 -12.40 -34.03 14.95
N LYS A 146 -12.62 -33.25 13.89
CA LYS A 146 -13.92 -33.06 13.24
C LYS A 146 -13.78 -32.85 11.75
N LYS A 147 -14.47 -33.64 10.94
CA LYS A 147 -14.55 -33.41 9.51
C LYS A 147 -15.24 -32.06 9.22
N PRO A 148 -14.54 -31.07 8.59
CA PRO A 148 -15.14 -29.78 8.32
C PRO A 148 -16.28 -29.90 7.29
N ARG A 149 -17.32 -29.07 7.45
CA ARG A 149 -18.48 -29.04 6.58
C ARG A 149 -18.73 -27.69 5.96
N LYS A 150 -18.56 -26.61 6.74
CA LYS A 150 -18.81 -25.23 6.30
C LYS A 150 -17.51 -24.47 6.15
N VAL A 151 -17.34 -23.87 4.99
CA VAL A 151 -16.10 -23.15 4.59
C VAL A 151 -16.39 -21.68 4.43
N ALA A 152 -15.61 -20.85 5.14
CA ALA A 152 -15.48 -19.42 4.93
C ALA A 152 -14.34 -19.15 3.94
N VAL A 153 -14.65 -18.62 2.79
CA VAL A 153 -13.63 -18.09 1.87
C VAL A 153 -13.34 -16.64 2.30
N LEU A 154 -12.14 -16.40 2.77
CA LEU A 154 -11.74 -15.20 3.51
C LEU A 154 -11.07 -14.15 2.62
N SER A 155 -10.65 -14.51 1.42
CA SER A 155 -10.17 -13.55 0.42
C SER A 155 -11.34 -12.98 -0.40
N PRO A 156 -11.23 -11.73 -0.91
CA PRO A 156 -12.26 -11.11 -1.75
C PRO A 156 -12.53 -11.91 -3.02
N ALA A 157 -13.78 -11.88 -3.49
CA ALA A 157 -14.23 -12.68 -4.65
C ALA A 157 -13.50 -12.35 -5.96
N ASP A 158 -13.04 -11.12 -6.10
CA ASP A 158 -12.35 -10.62 -7.30
C ASP A 158 -10.89 -11.09 -7.42
N VAL A 159 -10.29 -11.62 -6.35
CA VAL A 159 -8.92 -12.16 -6.36
C VAL A 159 -8.86 -13.69 -6.38
N ILE A 160 -9.97 -14.37 -6.14
CA ILE A 160 -10.00 -15.84 -6.03
C ILE A 160 -10.20 -16.46 -7.41
N PRO A 161 -9.30 -17.36 -7.86
CA PRO A 161 -9.51 -18.11 -9.08
C PRO A 161 -10.79 -18.97 -9.01
N HIS A 162 -11.54 -18.99 -10.12
CA HIS A 162 -12.75 -19.83 -10.21
C HIS A 162 -12.45 -21.31 -9.91
N SER A 163 -11.29 -21.82 -10.37
CA SER A 163 -10.87 -23.20 -10.10
C SER A 163 -10.75 -23.52 -8.61
N GLN A 164 -10.32 -22.58 -7.79
CA GLN A 164 -10.21 -22.77 -6.33
C GLN A 164 -11.60 -22.77 -5.67
N ILE A 165 -12.51 -21.89 -6.09
CA ILE A 165 -13.89 -21.93 -5.62
C ILE A 165 -14.55 -23.25 -6.04
N GLN A 166 -14.35 -23.69 -7.29
CA GLN A 166 -14.91 -24.96 -7.77
C GLN A 166 -14.39 -26.16 -6.97
N LEU A 167 -13.09 -26.20 -6.66
CA LEU A 167 -12.49 -27.21 -5.78
C LEU A 167 -13.19 -27.29 -4.41
N LEU A 168 -13.49 -26.15 -3.80
CA LEU A 168 -14.19 -26.10 -2.52
C LEU A 168 -15.65 -26.51 -2.66
N VAL A 169 -16.34 -26.07 -3.70
CA VAL A 169 -17.75 -26.43 -3.98
C VAL A 169 -17.89 -27.92 -4.28
N ASP A 170 -16.99 -28.52 -5.05
CA ASP A 170 -16.99 -29.96 -5.33
C ASP A 170 -16.78 -30.80 -4.07
N LYS A 171 -15.98 -30.29 -3.13
CA LYS A 171 -15.69 -31.00 -1.89
C LYS A 171 -16.78 -30.84 -0.82
N PHE A 172 -17.35 -29.66 -0.66
CA PHE A 172 -18.21 -29.31 0.48
C PHE A 172 -19.68 -29.10 0.09
N GLY A 173 -20.01 -28.92 -1.18
CA GLY A 173 -21.32 -28.46 -1.67
C GLY A 173 -21.43 -26.93 -1.66
N ALA A 174 -22.10 -26.39 -2.67
CA ALA A 174 -22.22 -24.94 -2.88
C ALA A 174 -22.90 -24.22 -1.69
N GLU A 175 -23.84 -24.89 -1.02
CA GLU A 175 -24.56 -24.37 0.14
C GLU A 175 -23.67 -24.20 1.39
N ASN A 176 -22.53 -24.87 1.42
CA ASN A 176 -21.59 -24.88 2.54
C ASN A 176 -20.34 -23.99 2.31
N VAL A 177 -20.19 -23.41 1.14
CA VAL A 177 -19.06 -22.50 0.80
C VAL A 177 -19.58 -21.08 0.72
N ARG A 178 -19.03 -20.18 1.55
CA ARG A 178 -19.41 -18.76 1.55
C ARG A 178 -18.19 -17.86 1.48
N ILE A 179 -18.26 -16.83 0.65
CA ILE A 179 -17.23 -15.77 0.56
C ILE A 179 -17.60 -14.73 1.61
N VAL A 180 -16.77 -14.57 2.62
CA VAL A 180 -16.95 -13.70 3.80
C VAL A 180 -15.63 -13.03 4.19
N PRO A 181 -15.05 -12.21 3.30
CA PRO A 181 -13.73 -11.60 3.51
C PRO A 181 -13.71 -10.67 4.73
N GLU A 182 -14.84 -10.12 5.14
CA GLU A 182 -14.97 -9.24 6.29
C GLU A 182 -14.45 -9.83 7.59
N LEU A 183 -14.50 -11.15 7.78
CA LEU A 183 -13.97 -11.82 8.97
C LEU A 183 -12.45 -11.65 9.10
N LEU A 184 -11.72 -11.65 7.98
CA LEU A 184 -10.28 -11.43 7.96
C LEU A 184 -9.93 -9.94 7.91
N GLN A 185 -10.66 -9.16 7.11
CA GLN A 185 -10.42 -7.73 6.91
C GLN A 185 -10.51 -6.93 8.21
N LEU A 186 -11.49 -7.26 9.08
CA LEU A 186 -11.64 -6.63 10.39
C LEU A 186 -10.44 -6.90 11.31
N LEU A 187 -9.92 -8.13 11.31
CA LEU A 187 -8.72 -8.48 12.08
C LEU A 187 -7.46 -7.80 11.55
N LYS A 188 -7.33 -7.65 10.24
CA LYS A 188 -6.20 -6.96 9.60
C LYS A 188 -6.23 -5.44 9.84
N TYR A 189 -7.40 -4.86 10.09
CA TYR A 189 -7.54 -3.43 10.33
C TYR A 189 -6.82 -3.01 11.62
N ASP A 190 -7.00 -3.76 12.71
CA ASP A 190 -6.27 -3.54 13.94
C ASP A 190 -4.82 -4.03 13.80
N LYS A 191 -3.87 -3.17 14.17
CA LYS A 191 -2.44 -3.44 14.06
C LYS A 191 -1.82 -3.75 15.42
N THR A 192 -0.82 -4.60 15.44
CA THR A 192 0.08 -4.71 16.60
C THR A 192 1.09 -3.58 16.62
N ASP A 193 1.71 -3.31 17.77
CA ASP A 193 2.79 -2.31 17.86
C ASP A 193 3.97 -2.68 16.95
N ARG A 194 4.21 -3.98 16.74
CA ARG A 194 5.26 -4.46 15.85
C ARG A 194 4.92 -4.22 14.37
N GLU A 195 3.68 -4.43 13.96
CA GLU A 195 3.22 -4.08 12.60
C GLU A 195 3.40 -2.59 12.33
N LEU A 196 2.98 -1.73 13.28
CA LEU A 196 3.18 -0.28 13.19
C LEU A 196 4.67 0.10 13.12
N LEU A 197 5.53 -0.62 13.85
CA LEU A 197 6.98 -0.40 13.83
C LEU A 197 7.61 -0.83 12.49
N ILE A 198 7.20 -1.94 11.90
CA ILE A 198 7.65 -2.36 10.56
C ILE A 198 7.23 -1.30 9.52
N MET A 199 6.00 -0.79 9.61
CA MET A 199 5.51 0.27 8.72
C MET A 199 6.29 1.59 8.90
N LYS A 200 6.76 1.93 10.10
CA LYS A 200 7.71 3.04 10.30
C LYS A 200 8.95 2.87 9.43
N HIS A 201 9.57 1.69 9.43
CA HIS A 201 10.76 1.42 8.61
C HIS A 201 10.45 1.47 7.11
N ALA A 202 9.31 0.94 6.68
CA ALA A 202 8.86 1.07 5.29
C ALA A 202 8.72 2.55 4.86
N ASN A 203 8.23 3.42 5.74
CA ASN A 203 8.07 4.84 5.42
C ASN A 203 9.39 5.64 5.47
N ILE A 204 10.37 5.24 6.30
CA ILE A 204 11.75 5.77 6.21
C ILE A 204 12.35 5.47 4.83
N ILE A 205 12.13 4.25 4.32
CA ILE A 205 12.56 3.86 2.97
C ILE A 205 11.84 4.67 1.90
N ALA A 206 10.52 4.90 2.05
CA ALA A 206 9.74 5.71 1.13
C ALA A 206 10.24 7.16 1.04
N ASP A 207 10.52 7.78 2.19
CA ASP A 207 11.08 9.13 2.26
C ASP A 207 12.44 9.22 1.56
N ALA A 208 13.33 8.26 1.80
CA ALA A 208 14.64 8.23 1.16
C ALA A 208 14.53 8.05 -0.37
N ALA A 209 13.65 7.17 -0.83
CA ALA A 209 13.39 6.94 -2.25
C ALA A 209 12.83 8.20 -2.93
N MET A 210 11.85 8.85 -2.31
CA MET A 210 11.28 10.11 -2.82
C MET A 210 12.33 11.21 -2.89
N ARG A 211 13.16 11.39 -1.85
CA ARG A 211 14.27 12.35 -1.87
C ARG A 211 15.24 12.09 -3.01
N GLY A 212 15.61 10.82 -3.24
CA GLY A 212 16.49 10.45 -4.35
C GLY A 212 15.88 10.75 -5.72
N MET A 213 14.59 10.46 -5.91
CA MET A 213 13.87 10.80 -7.14
C MET A 213 13.85 12.32 -7.38
N LEU A 214 13.54 13.10 -6.34
CA LEU A 214 13.55 14.57 -6.41
C LEU A 214 14.94 15.11 -6.74
N ALA A 215 15.98 14.55 -6.14
CA ALA A 215 17.37 15.00 -6.36
C ALA A 215 17.84 14.82 -7.81
N VAL A 216 17.39 13.78 -8.51
CA VAL A 216 17.74 13.50 -9.89
C VAL A 216 16.76 14.07 -10.92
N LEU A 217 15.63 14.61 -10.45
CA LEU A 217 14.57 15.13 -11.30
C LEU A 217 15.01 16.42 -12.01
N LYS A 218 15.14 16.34 -13.34
CA LYS A 218 15.56 17.47 -14.19
C LYS A 218 15.00 17.35 -15.60
N PRO A 219 14.90 18.44 -16.36
CA PRO A 219 14.55 18.38 -17.77
C PRO A 219 15.52 17.49 -18.55
N GLY A 220 15.01 16.69 -19.48
CA GLY A 220 15.79 15.76 -20.30
C GLY A 220 16.00 14.37 -19.68
N ALA A 221 15.64 14.14 -18.42
CA ALA A 221 15.51 12.80 -17.87
C ALA A 221 14.22 12.13 -18.39
N THR A 222 14.21 10.81 -18.54
CA THR A 222 12.96 10.09 -18.75
C THR A 222 12.28 9.77 -17.42
N GLU A 223 10.95 9.59 -17.44
CA GLU A 223 10.20 9.17 -16.26
C GLU A 223 10.77 7.86 -15.69
N LEU A 224 11.14 6.88 -16.55
CA LEU A 224 11.76 5.62 -16.13
C LEU A 224 13.13 5.82 -15.46
N GLN A 225 13.94 6.76 -15.91
CA GLN A 225 15.23 7.04 -15.26
C GLN A 225 15.04 7.57 -13.84
N VAL A 226 14.05 8.43 -13.62
CA VAL A 226 13.71 8.94 -12.28
C VAL A 226 13.15 7.81 -11.40
N ALA A 227 12.24 6.98 -11.94
CA ALA A 227 11.69 5.84 -11.22
C ALA A 227 12.76 4.82 -10.82
N ALA A 228 13.72 4.53 -11.71
CA ALA A 228 14.81 3.59 -11.43
C ALA A 228 15.67 4.01 -10.22
N VAL A 229 15.82 5.31 -9.98
CA VAL A 229 16.52 5.81 -8.78
C VAL A 229 15.73 5.51 -7.52
N GLY A 230 14.41 5.72 -7.52
CA GLY A 230 13.53 5.36 -6.42
C GLY A 230 13.59 3.86 -6.11
N ASP A 231 13.45 3.02 -7.16
CA ASP A 231 13.50 1.56 -7.04
C ASP A 231 14.85 1.08 -6.50
N ARG A 232 15.96 1.65 -6.97
CA ARG A 232 17.29 1.36 -6.47
C ARG A 232 17.43 1.65 -4.98
N ILE A 233 16.97 2.83 -4.54
CA ILE A 233 17.06 3.23 -3.12
C ILE A 233 16.21 2.31 -2.26
N MET A 234 14.96 2.01 -2.66
CA MET A 234 14.10 1.10 -1.94
C MET A 234 14.75 -0.27 -1.74
N LYS A 235 15.31 -0.85 -2.82
CA LYS A 235 16.02 -2.15 -2.76
C LYS A 235 17.26 -2.09 -1.87
N TYR A 236 18.06 -1.03 -1.96
CA TYR A 236 19.27 -0.86 -1.17
C TYR A 236 19.00 -0.78 0.33
N LEU A 237 17.86 -0.20 0.71
CA LEU A 237 17.44 -0.05 2.10
C LEU A 237 16.62 -1.24 2.63
N GLY A 238 16.43 -2.30 1.84
CA GLY A 238 15.84 -3.56 2.30
C GLY A 238 14.40 -3.82 1.86
N ALA A 239 13.78 -2.99 1.02
CA ALA A 239 12.47 -3.31 0.48
C ALA A 239 12.55 -4.49 -0.48
N SER A 240 11.76 -5.54 -0.24
CA SER A 240 11.73 -6.75 -1.08
C SER A 240 11.11 -6.48 -2.44
N ARG A 241 10.11 -5.61 -2.51
CA ARG A 241 9.37 -5.20 -3.73
C ARG A 241 8.64 -3.88 -3.51
N THR A 242 7.76 -3.51 -4.44
CA THR A 242 6.90 -2.34 -4.35
C THR A 242 5.44 -2.72 -4.22
N GLY A 243 4.63 -1.91 -3.56
CA GLY A 243 3.19 -2.06 -3.43
C GLY A 243 2.47 -1.80 -4.77
N PHE A 244 2.93 -0.77 -5.47
CA PHE A 244 2.60 -0.47 -6.86
C PHE A 244 3.87 -0.13 -7.64
N VAL A 245 3.80 -0.18 -8.97
CA VAL A 245 4.92 0.24 -9.83
C VAL A 245 5.23 1.71 -9.60
N THR A 246 6.49 2.05 -9.37
CA THR A 246 6.93 3.43 -9.06
C THR A 246 6.35 4.44 -10.05
N ILE A 247 5.63 5.41 -9.50
CA ILE A 247 4.91 6.43 -10.27
C ILE A 247 5.85 7.57 -10.59
N VAL A 248 5.99 7.87 -11.87
CA VAL A 248 6.52 9.14 -12.38
C VAL A 248 5.70 9.49 -13.60
N THR A 249 4.87 10.50 -13.48
CA THR A 249 4.07 11.00 -14.61
C THR A 249 4.30 12.48 -14.76
N SER A 250 4.51 12.94 -16.00
CA SER A 250 4.88 14.33 -16.29
C SER A 250 3.98 14.95 -17.36
N GLY A 251 3.70 16.24 -17.22
CA GLY A 251 2.91 17.02 -18.16
C GLY A 251 1.56 16.37 -18.49
N ASP A 252 1.31 16.13 -19.78
CA ASP A 252 0.03 15.56 -20.24
C ASP A 252 -0.25 14.15 -19.71
N ARG A 253 0.77 13.40 -19.24
CA ARG A 253 0.55 12.08 -18.67
C ARG A 253 -0.05 12.12 -17.26
N ASN A 254 -0.04 13.25 -16.59
CA ASN A 254 -0.65 13.39 -15.25
C ASN A 254 -2.18 13.15 -15.24
N TYR A 255 -2.84 13.09 -16.40
CA TYR A 255 -4.24 12.66 -16.46
C TYR A 255 -4.45 11.22 -15.97
N THR A 256 -3.40 10.39 -15.94
CA THR A 256 -3.48 8.99 -15.51
C THR A 256 -3.62 8.82 -14.00
N ILE A 257 -3.35 9.85 -13.20
CA ILE A 257 -3.47 9.88 -11.73
C ILE A 257 -2.49 8.93 -11.03
N ILE A 258 -2.50 7.63 -11.39
CA ILE A 258 -1.63 6.56 -10.85
C ILE A 258 -0.82 5.87 -11.94
N GLY A 259 -0.47 6.59 -12.99
CA GLY A 259 0.24 6.04 -14.15
C GLY A 259 1.68 5.63 -13.82
N SER A 260 2.10 4.46 -14.32
CA SER A 260 3.50 4.02 -14.25
C SER A 260 4.42 4.96 -15.03
N ALA A 261 5.69 5.02 -14.63
CA ALA A 261 6.75 5.68 -15.38
C ALA A 261 6.88 5.12 -16.82
N SER A 262 7.26 5.98 -17.75
CA SER A 262 7.40 5.64 -19.17
C SER A 262 8.71 6.17 -19.78
N HIS A 263 8.90 5.91 -21.06
CA HIS A 263 10.01 6.49 -21.83
C HIS A 263 9.85 8.00 -22.15
N LYS A 264 8.75 8.63 -21.71
CA LYS A 264 8.55 10.06 -21.91
C LYS A 264 9.70 10.85 -21.30
N VAL A 265 10.26 11.78 -22.11
CA VAL A 265 11.27 12.75 -21.65
C VAL A 265 10.56 13.91 -20.97
N ILE A 266 10.93 14.18 -19.73
CA ILE A 266 10.41 15.27 -18.91
C ILE A 266 10.91 16.61 -19.49
N GLN A 267 9.99 17.56 -19.70
CA GLN A 267 10.30 18.87 -20.27
C GLN A 267 10.43 19.93 -19.17
N ASP A 268 11.13 21.02 -19.50
CA ASP A 268 11.20 22.19 -18.63
C ASP A 268 9.81 22.80 -18.42
N GLY A 269 9.49 23.13 -17.18
CA GLY A 269 8.18 23.70 -16.79
C GLY A 269 7.06 22.70 -16.57
N GLU A 270 7.25 21.40 -16.84
CA GLU A 270 6.20 20.39 -16.58
C GLU A 270 5.98 20.15 -15.09
N MET A 271 4.71 19.94 -14.73
CA MET A 271 4.37 19.36 -13.44
C MET A 271 4.59 17.84 -13.49
N VAL A 272 5.17 17.29 -12.43
CA VAL A 272 5.47 15.87 -12.29
C VAL A 272 4.86 15.33 -10.99
N ALA A 273 4.05 14.29 -11.09
CA ALA A 273 3.59 13.52 -9.95
C ALA A 273 4.52 12.31 -9.75
N LEU A 274 5.03 12.17 -8.54
CA LEU A 274 5.93 11.12 -8.08
C LEU A 274 5.25 10.29 -7.01
N GLY A 275 5.51 8.97 -6.99
CA GLY A 275 4.99 8.09 -5.95
C GLY A 275 5.80 6.82 -5.79
N VAL A 276 6.08 6.43 -4.55
CA VAL A 276 6.76 5.18 -4.20
C VAL A 276 6.02 4.48 -3.06
N SER A 277 5.98 3.17 -3.11
CA SER A 277 5.41 2.34 -2.05
C SER A 277 6.33 1.12 -1.81
N PRO A 278 7.37 1.26 -0.98
CA PRO A 278 8.22 0.12 -0.63
C PRO A 278 7.44 -0.92 0.16
N THR A 279 7.64 -2.20 -0.16
CA THR A 279 7.21 -3.32 0.68
C THR A 279 8.40 -3.81 1.49
N PHE A 280 8.32 -3.63 2.79
CA PHE A 280 9.37 -3.99 3.74
C PHE A 280 8.82 -5.01 4.75
N ASN A 281 9.41 -6.22 4.75
CA ASN A 281 8.97 -7.35 5.59
C ASN A 281 7.44 -7.55 5.58
N GLY A 282 6.86 -7.49 4.37
CA GLY A 282 5.43 -7.70 4.10
C GLY A 282 4.53 -6.48 4.28
N TYR A 283 5.02 -5.37 4.83
CA TYR A 283 4.24 -4.16 5.10
C TYR A 283 4.63 -3.02 4.18
N HIS A 284 3.70 -2.10 3.92
CA HIS A 284 3.86 -1.02 2.95
C HIS A 284 4.15 0.32 3.61
N GLY A 285 5.11 1.05 3.03
CA GLY A 285 5.22 2.48 3.17
C GLY A 285 4.66 3.17 1.93
N ILE A 286 4.43 4.46 2.01
CA ILE A 286 3.93 5.29 0.90
C ILE A 286 4.43 6.71 1.01
N ILE A 287 4.68 7.33 -0.13
CA ILE A 287 4.74 8.78 -0.26
C ILE A 287 4.44 9.18 -1.70
N ARG A 288 3.60 10.18 -1.90
CA ARG A 288 3.38 10.81 -3.20
C ARG A 288 3.46 12.33 -3.09
N ARG A 289 4.09 12.94 -4.08
CA ARG A 289 4.25 14.39 -4.18
C ARG A 289 4.12 14.86 -5.62
N THR A 290 3.63 16.09 -5.79
CA THR A 290 3.63 16.78 -7.08
C THR A 290 4.58 17.97 -7.02
N VAL A 291 5.43 18.13 -8.04
CA VAL A 291 6.41 19.21 -8.17
C VAL A 291 6.47 19.73 -9.60
N LYS A 292 7.06 20.91 -9.77
CA LYS A 292 7.39 21.47 -11.08
C LYS A 292 8.87 21.25 -11.39
N VAL A 293 9.16 20.88 -12.63
CA VAL A 293 10.54 20.71 -13.13
C VAL A 293 11.01 21.98 -13.82
N GLY A 294 12.28 22.35 -13.61
CA GLY A 294 12.89 23.52 -14.19
C GLY A 294 12.90 24.76 -13.28
N SER A 295 13.34 25.88 -13.84
CA SER A 295 13.60 27.11 -13.07
C SER A 295 12.42 28.08 -13.00
N GLN A 296 11.36 27.83 -13.79
CA GLN A 296 10.22 28.75 -13.84
C GLN A 296 9.33 28.56 -12.60
N PRO A 297 8.85 29.64 -11.96
CA PRO A 297 7.94 29.56 -10.84
C PRO A 297 6.60 28.94 -11.27
N TYR A 298 5.80 28.50 -10.31
CA TYR A 298 4.41 28.11 -10.57
C TYR A 298 3.64 29.27 -11.23
N ASN A 299 2.83 28.94 -12.26
CA ASN A 299 1.81 29.86 -12.75
C ASN A 299 0.62 29.92 -11.75
N ASN A 300 -0.36 30.78 -12.01
CA ASN A 300 -1.48 30.98 -11.09
C ASN A 300 -2.32 29.70 -10.90
N ASP A 301 -2.57 28.96 -11.98
CA ASP A 301 -3.39 27.75 -11.92
C ASP A 301 -2.68 26.62 -11.16
N GLN A 302 -1.38 26.46 -11.41
CA GLN A 302 -0.52 25.54 -10.66
C GLN A 302 -0.52 25.88 -9.17
N LYS A 303 -0.38 27.16 -8.82
CA LYS A 303 -0.37 27.65 -7.45
C LYS A 303 -1.69 27.36 -6.72
N VAL A 304 -2.81 27.73 -7.35
CA VAL A 304 -4.14 27.53 -6.75
C VAL A 304 -4.42 26.05 -6.47
N LEU A 305 -4.07 25.15 -7.41
CA LEU A 305 -4.32 23.73 -7.21
C LEU A 305 -3.41 23.13 -6.14
N MET A 306 -2.12 23.50 -6.13
CA MET A 306 -1.16 23.02 -5.13
C MET A 306 -1.51 23.52 -3.72
N GLU A 307 -1.89 24.80 -3.56
CA GLU A 307 -2.33 25.39 -2.29
C GLU A 307 -3.63 24.73 -1.79
N ALA A 308 -4.57 24.42 -2.69
CA ALA A 308 -5.80 23.72 -2.33
C ALA A 308 -5.54 22.30 -1.81
N VAL A 309 -4.63 21.53 -2.44
CA VAL A 309 -4.25 20.19 -1.99
C VAL A 309 -3.50 20.24 -0.64
N GLU A 310 -2.56 21.17 -0.47
CA GLU A 310 -1.84 21.34 0.79
C GLU A 310 -2.77 21.74 1.94
N GLY A 311 -3.71 22.64 1.68
CA GLY A 311 -4.71 23.04 2.67
C GLY A 311 -5.68 21.91 3.00
N LEU A 312 -6.09 21.12 2.00
CA LEU A 312 -6.92 19.91 2.21
C LEU A 312 -6.20 18.89 3.11
N TYR A 313 -4.91 18.63 2.87
CA TYR A 313 -4.11 17.74 3.71
C TYR A 313 -4.14 18.17 5.19
N LYS A 314 -3.91 19.46 5.45
CA LYS A 314 -3.92 20.02 6.81
C LYS A 314 -5.29 19.83 7.47
N VAL A 315 -6.37 20.16 6.79
CA VAL A 315 -7.74 20.00 7.30
C VAL A 315 -8.07 18.54 7.60
N ILE A 316 -7.69 17.61 6.72
CA ILE A 316 -7.91 16.18 6.93
C ILE A 316 -7.12 15.67 8.14
N MET A 317 -5.85 16.08 8.30
CA MET A 317 -5.03 15.66 9.43
C MET A 317 -5.56 16.22 10.75
N GLU A 318 -5.96 17.49 10.81
CA GLU A 318 -6.55 18.12 11.99
C GLU A 318 -7.86 17.41 12.39
N ALA A 319 -8.74 17.15 11.42
CA ALA A 319 -9.97 16.42 11.67
C ALA A 319 -9.72 14.96 12.11
N THR A 320 -8.65 14.32 11.60
CA THR A 320 -8.24 12.97 12.00
C THR A 320 -7.76 12.96 13.45
N ILE A 321 -6.94 13.92 13.84
CA ILE A 321 -6.46 14.09 15.22
C ILE A 321 -7.63 14.31 16.18
N GLU A 322 -8.57 15.18 15.82
CA GLU A 322 -9.78 15.45 16.62
C GLU A 322 -10.65 14.20 16.72
N ALA A 323 -10.92 13.51 15.60
CA ALA A 323 -11.74 12.29 15.57
C ALA A 323 -11.12 11.16 16.43
N ALA A 324 -9.80 10.98 16.38
CA ALA A 324 -9.11 9.98 17.19
C ALA A 324 -9.17 10.31 18.69
N LYS A 325 -8.99 11.58 19.06
CA LYS A 325 -8.96 12.06 20.44
C LYS A 325 -10.36 12.05 21.08
N GLU A 326 -11.35 12.57 20.37
CA GLU A 326 -12.71 12.76 20.89
C GLU A 326 -13.65 11.59 20.55
N SER A 327 -13.13 10.52 19.92
CA SER A 327 -13.91 9.35 19.47
C SER A 327 -15.10 9.74 18.59
N LEU A 328 -14.84 10.57 17.57
CA LEU A 328 -15.87 10.97 16.60
C LEU A 328 -16.00 9.94 15.47
N PRO A 329 -17.17 9.83 14.82
CA PRO A 329 -17.35 9.03 13.62
C PRO A 329 -16.39 9.45 12.50
N SER A 330 -15.79 8.47 11.80
CA SER A 330 -14.76 8.75 10.79
C SER A 330 -15.27 9.62 9.61
N ASN A 331 -16.57 9.58 9.29
CA ASN A 331 -17.15 10.46 8.26
C ASN A 331 -17.07 11.96 8.58
N THR A 332 -16.79 12.35 9.84
CA THR A 332 -16.51 13.75 10.21
C THR A 332 -15.26 14.26 9.53
N ILE A 333 -14.27 13.39 9.30
CA ILE A 333 -13.02 13.69 8.60
C ILE A 333 -13.28 14.01 7.13
N ASP A 334 -14.02 13.13 6.42
CA ASP A 334 -14.39 13.38 5.03
C ASP A 334 -15.23 14.66 4.87
N ARG A 335 -16.17 14.89 5.80
CA ARG A 335 -17.00 16.11 5.81
C ARG A 335 -16.14 17.36 5.93
N ALA A 336 -15.17 17.39 6.85
CA ALA A 336 -14.29 18.55 7.04
C ALA A 336 -13.51 18.87 5.74
N GLY A 337 -12.97 17.85 5.06
CA GLY A 337 -12.30 18.04 3.77
C GLY A 337 -13.20 18.59 2.69
N ARG A 338 -14.42 18.05 2.54
CA ARG A 338 -15.40 18.55 1.56
C ARG A 338 -15.87 19.95 1.86
N GLU A 339 -16.06 20.29 3.13
CA GLU A 339 -16.44 21.66 3.55
C GLU A 339 -15.32 22.67 3.28
N TYR A 340 -14.06 22.27 3.45
CA TYR A 340 -12.92 23.09 3.06
C TYR A 340 -12.93 23.34 1.54
N LEU A 341 -13.05 22.30 0.73
CA LEU A 341 -13.01 22.41 -0.74
C LEU A 341 -14.19 23.23 -1.31
N ARG A 342 -15.39 23.14 -0.73
CA ARG A 342 -16.57 23.94 -1.17
C ARG A 342 -16.35 25.44 -1.08
N LYS A 343 -15.43 25.90 -0.23
CA LYS A 343 -15.10 27.34 -0.08
C LYS A 343 -14.16 27.84 -1.19
N ILE A 344 -13.58 26.94 -1.96
CA ILE A 344 -12.59 27.24 -2.99
C ILE A 344 -13.26 27.19 -4.36
N ARG A 345 -13.25 28.33 -5.07
CA ARG A 345 -13.70 28.44 -6.45
C ARG A 345 -12.49 28.64 -7.35
N ILE A 346 -12.40 27.86 -8.41
CA ILE A 346 -11.27 27.84 -9.34
C ILE A 346 -11.77 28.28 -10.71
N LYS A 347 -11.15 29.32 -11.27
CA LYS A 347 -11.40 29.75 -12.65
C LYS A 347 -10.84 28.74 -13.62
N THR A 348 -11.57 28.45 -14.68
CA THR A 348 -11.21 27.45 -15.68
C THR A 348 -10.79 28.10 -17.00
N LEU A 349 -10.01 27.38 -17.82
CA LEU A 349 -9.49 27.85 -19.12
C LEU A 349 -10.59 28.27 -20.11
N ASP A 350 -11.78 27.71 -19.99
CA ASP A 350 -12.92 28.06 -20.81
C ASP A 350 -13.67 29.34 -20.35
N GLY A 351 -13.11 30.02 -19.33
CA GLY A 351 -13.69 31.22 -18.74
C GLY A 351 -14.80 30.96 -17.73
N GLY A 352 -15.09 29.70 -17.42
CA GLY A 352 -16.00 29.28 -16.36
C GLY A 352 -15.38 29.24 -14.98
N GLU A 353 -16.07 28.57 -14.06
CA GLU A 353 -15.63 28.35 -12.71
C GLU A 353 -16.06 26.94 -12.24
N VAL A 354 -15.22 26.27 -11.41
CA VAL A 354 -15.52 24.98 -10.81
C VAL A 354 -15.30 25.03 -9.30
N GLY A 355 -16.11 24.32 -8.52
CA GLY A 355 -15.86 24.09 -7.11
C GLY A 355 -14.71 23.09 -6.92
N ALA A 356 -13.79 23.39 -6.01
CA ALA A 356 -12.71 22.45 -5.74
C ALA A 356 -13.22 21.11 -5.17
N ASP A 357 -14.41 21.07 -4.57
CA ASP A 357 -15.08 19.85 -4.10
C ASP A 357 -15.57 18.90 -5.21
N GLU A 358 -15.55 19.34 -6.47
CA GLU A 358 -15.83 18.52 -7.66
C GLU A 358 -14.55 17.82 -8.21
N LEU A 359 -13.37 18.20 -7.73
CA LEU A 359 -12.09 17.78 -8.29
C LEU A 359 -11.41 16.54 -7.64
N PRO A 360 -11.75 16.10 -6.40
CA PRO A 360 -11.14 14.89 -5.85
C PRO A 360 -11.43 13.66 -6.73
N PRO A 361 -10.40 12.85 -7.07
CA PRO A 361 -10.61 11.63 -7.85
C PRO A 361 -11.13 10.45 -7.02
N TYR A 362 -10.92 10.48 -5.68
CA TYR A 362 -11.22 9.39 -4.75
C TYR A 362 -11.39 9.90 -3.31
N THR A 363 -11.52 9.00 -2.34
CA THR A 363 -11.60 9.31 -0.90
C THR A 363 -10.26 9.79 -0.35
N PHE A 364 -10.28 10.53 0.77
CA PHE A 364 -9.07 11.17 1.32
C PHE A 364 -8.23 10.26 2.22
N ILE A 365 -8.82 9.18 2.74
CA ILE A 365 -8.13 8.23 3.62
C ILE A 365 -8.53 6.81 3.25
N HIS A 366 -7.54 5.92 3.18
CA HIS A 366 -7.74 4.49 3.04
C HIS A 366 -6.80 3.69 3.95
N ASN A 367 -7.08 2.38 4.11
CA ASN A 367 -6.29 1.48 4.94
C ASN A 367 -4.99 1.08 4.23
N THR A 368 -4.02 0.69 5.04
CA THR A 368 -2.76 0.10 4.60
C THR A 368 -2.27 -0.95 5.61
N GLY A 369 -1.35 -1.78 5.19
CA GLY A 369 -0.76 -2.84 6.02
C GLY A 369 0.04 -3.80 5.17
N THR A 370 -0.44 -5.04 5.03
CA THR A 370 0.13 -6.05 4.14
C THR A 370 -0.25 -5.87 2.67
N SER A 371 -1.10 -4.89 2.36
CA SER A 371 -1.24 -4.31 1.02
C SER A 371 -1.15 -2.79 1.06
N GLU A 372 -0.98 -2.17 -0.08
CA GLU A 372 -0.89 -0.71 -0.18
C GLU A 372 -2.28 -0.08 -0.02
N CYS A 373 -3.29 -0.50 -0.79
CA CYS A 373 -4.65 0.05 -0.74
C CYS A 373 -5.77 -1.01 -0.86
N GLN A 374 -5.45 -2.28 -1.01
CA GLN A 374 -6.41 -3.36 -1.28
C GLN A 374 -6.79 -4.15 -0.02
N GLU A 375 -6.85 -3.49 1.13
CA GLU A 375 -7.22 -4.15 2.39
C GLU A 375 -8.73 -4.44 2.49
N GLY A 376 -9.56 -3.89 1.61
CA GLY A 376 -11.00 -4.13 1.54
C GLY A 376 -11.82 -3.54 2.69
N TYR A 377 -11.18 -2.93 3.69
CA TYR A 377 -11.81 -2.29 4.85
C TYR A 377 -10.92 -1.16 5.35
N GLY A 378 -11.50 -0.12 5.90
CA GLY A 378 -10.74 0.97 6.54
C GLY A 378 -10.79 2.32 5.81
N ALA A 379 -11.28 2.39 4.57
CA ALA A 379 -11.46 3.67 3.87
C ALA A 379 -12.43 4.60 4.63
N VAL A 380 -12.12 5.89 4.65
CA VAL A 380 -12.98 6.93 5.21
C VAL A 380 -13.78 7.57 4.09
N THR A 381 -15.09 7.43 4.15
CA THR A 381 -16.04 7.94 3.15
C THR A 381 -17.10 8.80 3.83
N PRO A 382 -17.96 9.54 3.08
CA PRO A 382 -19.09 10.27 3.67
C PRO A 382 -20.04 9.40 4.50
N HIS A 383 -20.02 8.08 4.29
CA HIS A 383 -20.93 7.12 4.91
C HIS A 383 -20.24 6.27 6.01
N THR A 384 -18.99 6.54 6.34
CA THR A 384 -18.24 5.76 7.33
C THR A 384 -18.54 6.24 8.74
N GLU A 385 -19.50 5.61 9.41
CA GLU A 385 -19.92 5.95 10.78
C GLU A 385 -19.06 5.32 11.87
N ARG A 386 -18.22 4.30 11.54
CA ARG A 386 -17.33 3.68 12.53
C ARG A 386 -16.32 4.68 13.07
N LEU A 387 -15.86 4.44 14.28
CA LEU A 387 -14.71 5.16 14.86
C LEU A 387 -13.40 4.70 14.20
N LEU A 388 -12.37 5.52 14.29
CA LEU A 388 -11.01 5.06 14.03
C LEU A 388 -10.63 3.99 15.07
N GLY A 389 -9.91 2.95 14.64
CA GLY A 389 -9.41 1.91 15.54
C GLY A 389 -8.42 2.47 16.57
N LYS A 390 -8.20 1.70 17.65
CA LYS A 390 -7.21 2.10 18.68
C LYS A 390 -5.77 2.00 18.21
N LYS A 391 -5.48 1.04 17.34
CA LYS A 391 -4.15 0.83 16.74
C LYS A 391 -4.32 0.55 15.26
N VAL A 392 -4.19 1.57 14.44
CA VAL A 392 -4.37 1.45 13.00
C VAL A 392 -3.27 2.19 12.25
N ALA A 393 -3.01 1.76 11.03
CA ALA A 393 -2.23 2.50 10.06
C ALA A 393 -3.08 2.77 8.83
N LEU A 394 -3.07 4.01 8.38
CA LEU A 394 -3.89 4.50 7.28
C LEU A 394 -3.02 5.38 6.38
N MET A 395 -3.47 5.60 5.16
CA MET A 395 -2.87 6.56 4.24
C MET A 395 -3.79 7.77 4.12
N ILE A 396 -3.22 8.96 4.26
CA ILE A 396 -3.85 10.21 3.84
C ILE A 396 -3.43 10.46 2.39
N ASP A 397 -4.37 10.32 1.47
CA ASP A 397 -4.17 10.47 0.03
C ASP A 397 -5.09 11.59 -0.50
N VAL A 398 -4.59 12.80 -0.47
CA VAL A 398 -5.35 13.97 -0.93
C VAL A 398 -4.88 14.42 -2.30
N ALA A 399 -5.84 14.50 -3.23
CA ALA A 399 -5.56 14.88 -4.59
C ALA A 399 -6.69 15.66 -5.24
N LEU A 400 -6.33 16.49 -6.22
CA LEU A 400 -7.26 17.23 -7.04
C LEU A 400 -6.89 17.11 -8.53
N LYS A 401 -7.92 16.92 -9.38
CA LYS A 401 -7.77 16.90 -10.84
C LYS A 401 -7.91 18.31 -11.42
N GLY A 402 -6.95 18.70 -12.26
CA GLY A 402 -7.04 19.91 -13.10
C GLY A 402 -7.62 19.65 -14.48
N PHE A 403 -8.44 18.61 -14.66
CA PHE A 403 -9.07 18.23 -15.94
C PHE A 403 -10.45 17.60 -15.74
N ARG A 404 -11.31 17.70 -16.77
CA ARG A 404 -12.61 16.99 -16.79
C ARG A 404 -12.46 15.55 -17.28
N GLN A 405 -11.76 15.39 -18.41
CA GLN A 405 -11.40 14.11 -19.02
C GLN A 405 -10.11 14.28 -19.83
N ARG A 406 -9.55 13.19 -20.33
CA ARG A 406 -8.34 13.23 -21.18
C ARG A 406 -8.52 14.22 -22.34
N GLY A 407 -7.55 15.13 -22.53
CA GLY A 407 -7.58 16.17 -23.56
C GLY A 407 -8.51 17.34 -23.28
N LYS A 408 -9.12 17.42 -22.08
CA LYS A 408 -9.94 18.56 -21.64
C LYS A 408 -9.45 19.11 -20.31
N PRO A 409 -8.30 19.83 -20.31
CA PRO A 409 -7.79 20.47 -19.11
C PRO A 409 -8.76 21.57 -18.64
N LEU A 410 -8.85 21.72 -17.34
CA LEU A 410 -9.53 22.82 -16.65
C LEU A 410 -8.57 23.96 -16.33
N LEU A 411 -7.30 23.63 -16.12
CA LEU A 411 -6.25 24.51 -15.61
C LEU A 411 -5.04 24.49 -16.55
N ASP A 412 -4.32 25.62 -16.61
CA ASP A 412 -3.10 25.74 -17.41
C ASP A 412 -1.90 25.04 -16.73
N GLY A 413 -1.28 24.13 -17.47
CA GLY A 413 -0.01 23.50 -17.09
C GLY A 413 -0.08 22.59 -15.86
N ILE A 414 -1.28 22.23 -15.35
CA ILE A 414 -1.44 21.25 -14.28
C ILE A 414 -2.70 20.41 -14.47
N LEU A 415 -2.51 19.09 -14.57
CA LEU A 415 -3.63 18.14 -14.69
C LEU A 415 -3.93 17.41 -13.36
N TYR A 416 -2.95 17.32 -12.46
CA TYR A 416 -3.11 16.57 -11.22
C TYR A 416 -2.13 17.06 -10.16
N ALA A 417 -2.62 17.19 -8.94
CA ALA A 417 -1.81 17.48 -7.77
C ALA A 417 -2.15 16.48 -6.67
N VAL A 418 -1.14 15.96 -5.97
CA VAL A 418 -1.28 14.96 -4.91
C VAL A 418 -0.26 15.18 -3.80
N ILE A 419 -0.72 14.95 -2.57
CA ILE A 419 0.12 14.74 -1.38
C ILE A 419 -0.42 13.50 -0.69
N GLU A 420 0.43 12.48 -0.53
CA GLU A 420 0.08 11.26 0.15
C GLU A 420 1.19 10.86 1.13
N ASP A 421 0.79 10.46 2.34
CA ASP A 421 1.65 9.97 3.40
C ASP A 421 0.94 8.86 4.19
N ALA A 422 1.72 8.01 4.87
CA ALA A 422 1.17 7.07 5.83
C ALA A 422 1.15 7.68 7.23
N PHE A 423 0.09 7.40 7.99
CA PHE A 423 -0.02 7.81 9.38
C PHE A 423 -0.50 6.66 10.27
N TRP A 424 -0.22 6.78 11.54
CA TRP A 424 -0.63 5.85 12.57
C TRP A 424 -1.56 6.49 13.58
N VAL A 425 -2.46 5.68 14.13
CA VAL A 425 -3.27 6.01 15.31
C VAL A 425 -2.92 4.97 16.38
N ARG A 426 -2.65 5.45 17.60
CA ARG A 426 -2.42 4.58 18.76
C ARG A 426 -3.04 5.23 20.00
N ASP A 427 -4.08 4.60 20.52
CA ASP A 427 -4.78 5.02 21.75
C ASP A 427 -5.16 6.51 21.78
N GLY A 428 -5.65 7.03 20.65
CA GLY A 428 -6.07 8.43 20.47
C GLY A 428 -4.94 9.38 20.05
N GLU A 429 -3.69 8.93 20.06
CA GLU A 429 -2.58 9.70 19.47
C GLU A 429 -2.50 9.42 17.97
N VAL A 430 -2.20 10.46 17.18
CA VAL A 430 -2.01 10.41 15.73
C VAL A 430 -0.67 10.98 15.36
N GLY A 431 0.05 10.33 14.45
CA GLY A 431 1.31 10.83 13.89
C GLY A 431 1.54 10.33 12.47
N VAL A 432 2.08 11.20 11.62
CA VAL A 432 2.53 10.83 10.26
C VAL A 432 3.91 10.20 10.36
N TYR A 433 4.13 9.11 9.61
CA TYR A 433 5.42 8.43 9.53
C TYR A 433 6.44 9.19 8.68
N ASN A 434 5.97 9.84 7.61
CA ASN A 434 6.82 10.49 6.62
C ASN A 434 7.33 11.84 7.15
N LYS A 435 8.65 12.03 7.06
CA LYS A 435 9.33 13.28 7.46
C LYS A 435 9.28 14.34 6.37
N LEU A 436 9.19 13.94 5.08
CA LEU A 436 9.22 14.91 4.00
C LEU A 436 8.10 15.94 4.13
N PRO A 437 8.41 17.24 3.95
CA PRO A 437 7.40 18.29 4.03
C PRO A 437 6.31 18.10 2.96
N LEU A 438 5.18 18.76 3.14
CA LEU A 438 4.08 18.74 2.18
C LEU A 438 4.52 19.35 0.84
N ASN A 439 5.25 20.45 0.90
CA ASN A 439 5.86 21.09 -0.25
C ASN A 439 7.36 20.75 -0.34
N VAL A 440 7.72 19.98 -1.36
CA VAL A 440 9.09 19.49 -1.60
C VAL A 440 9.76 20.17 -2.81
N GLN A 441 9.21 21.27 -3.31
CA GLN A 441 9.72 21.94 -4.52
C GLN A 441 11.21 22.34 -4.39
N HIS A 442 11.65 22.70 -3.21
CA HIS A 442 13.04 23.10 -2.94
C HIS A 442 14.04 21.93 -3.01
N LEU A 443 13.57 20.68 -3.01
CA LEU A 443 14.39 19.47 -3.12
C LEU A 443 14.59 19.01 -4.57
N VAL A 444 13.92 19.63 -5.55
CA VAL A 444 14.07 19.28 -6.96
C VAL A 444 15.46 19.65 -7.47
N GLY A 445 16.21 18.65 -7.95
CA GLY A 445 17.55 18.82 -8.50
C GLY A 445 18.67 18.94 -7.47
N ASN A 446 18.39 18.73 -6.17
CA ASN A 446 19.41 18.77 -5.13
C ASN A 446 19.20 17.68 -4.05
N ASN A 447 20.22 17.44 -3.24
CA ASN A 447 20.22 16.45 -2.16
C ASN A 447 20.42 17.07 -0.77
N ASP A 448 20.04 18.33 -0.60
CA ASP A 448 20.20 19.05 0.66
C ASP A 448 19.51 18.33 1.82
N PRO A 449 20.07 18.33 3.03
CA PRO A 449 19.41 17.80 4.21
C PRO A 449 18.08 18.51 4.48
N LEU A 450 17.09 17.80 5.01
CA LEU A 450 15.78 18.38 5.35
C LEU A 450 15.86 19.47 6.43
N GLY A 451 16.85 19.39 7.34
CA GLY A 451 16.94 20.29 8.49
C GLY A 451 15.65 20.28 9.31
N ASP A 452 15.15 21.46 9.65
CA ASP A 452 13.88 21.64 10.38
C ASP A 452 12.66 21.69 9.45
N CYS A 453 12.87 21.61 8.11
CA CYS A 453 11.77 21.60 7.14
C CYS A 453 11.21 20.17 7.01
N ILE A 454 10.31 19.81 7.92
CA ILE A 454 9.67 18.49 7.95
C ILE A 454 8.16 18.61 7.90
N ASN A 455 7.48 17.48 7.69
CA ASN A 455 6.03 17.38 7.75
C ASN A 455 5.53 17.85 9.12
N PRO A 456 4.61 18.82 9.22
CA PRO A 456 4.14 19.37 10.50
C PRO A 456 3.42 18.35 11.39
N TYR A 457 2.98 17.24 10.84
CA TYR A 457 2.29 16.16 11.55
C TYR A 457 3.19 14.94 11.79
N TYR A 458 4.47 15.00 11.39
CA TYR A 458 5.43 13.95 11.67
C TYR A 458 5.55 13.71 13.17
N LYS A 459 5.39 12.46 13.58
CA LYS A 459 5.73 12.01 14.91
C LYS A 459 6.46 10.67 14.82
N GLU A 460 7.57 10.57 15.52
CA GLU A 460 8.28 9.30 15.59
C GLU A 460 7.43 8.25 16.31
N PHE A 461 7.08 7.19 15.61
CA PHE A 461 6.43 6.04 16.26
C PHE A 461 7.43 5.32 17.16
N ARG A 462 7.05 5.14 18.43
CA ARG A 462 7.79 4.37 19.45
C ARG A 462 6.81 3.38 20.08
N PRO A 463 7.09 2.05 20.00
CA PRO A 463 6.21 0.98 20.51
C PRO A 463 6.02 1.02 22.03
#